data_c433bcb4e4ebd4c05a7bf756f5dcc080
#
_entry.id   c433bcb4e4ebd4c05a7bf756f5dcc080
#
_cell.length_a   1.000
_cell.length_b   1.000
_cell.length_c   1.000
_cell.angle_alpha   90.00
_cell.angle_beta   90.00
_cell.angle_gamma   90.00
#
_symmetry.space_group_name_H-M   'P 1'
#
loop_
_entity.id
_entity.type
_entity.pdbx_description
1 polymer ?
#
loop_
_entity_poly.entity_id
_entity_poly.type
_entity_poly.pdbx_seq_one_letter_code
_entity_poly.pdbx_strand_id
1 'polypeptide(L)'
;PKTMKIKNSIGAALLLAAWALPSHAQIGEQRQNFAVGFNGGININSVSFSPTVRQKSLMGINGGLTARYISEKYFSMICGAQVELNFSQHGWSEFDEDHPELEYIRKMNYVEIPLLAHLAFGRDRGVQFFVHAGPQIGFFISDTRKKNDAWNNYTSTPEQHDKNVENKFDYGITGGAGLELRTKAGNFLVEGRYYYALSDFYKSTKKDYFSRSAHGTIVAKITYLFD
;
A
#
# COMPACT_ATOMS: atom_id res chain seq x y z
N PRO A 1 -18.34 -40.29 -0.17
CA PRO A 1 -17.34 -39.27 0.14
C PRO A 1 -16.27 -39.05 -0.95
N LYS A 2 -16.10 -39.96 -1.94
CA LYS A 2 -15.10 -39.85 -3.01
C LYS A 2 -15.48 -38.86 -4.15
N THR A 3 -16.76 -38.60 -4.37
CA THR A 3 -17.25 -37.78 -5.48
C THR A 3 -17.06 -36.27 -5.27
N MET A 4 -16.93 -35.78 -4.02
CA MET A 4 -16.77 -34.35 -3.72
C MET A 4 -15.34 -33.85 -3.96
N LYS A 5 -14.32 -34.69 -3.76
CA LYS A 5 -12.90 -34.31 -4.04
C LYS A 5 -12.60 -34.18 -5.54
N ILE A 6 -13.27 -34.92 -6.41
CA ILE A 6 -13.08 -34.85 -7.87
C ILE A 6 -13.64 -33.55 -8.43
N LYS A 7 -14.78 -33.04 -7.93
CA LYS A 7 -15.37 -31.77 -8.39
C LYS A 7 -14.47 -30.55 -8.08
N ASN A 8 -13.81 -30.53 -6.93
CA ASN A 8 -12.91 -29.43 -6.57
C ASN A 8 -11.60 -29.45 -7.38
N SER A 9 -11.11 -30.63 -7.75
CA SER A 9 -9.92 -30.76 -8.61
C SER A 9 -10.18 -30.35 -10.06
N ILE A 10 -11.38 -30.57 -10.57
CA ILE A 10 -11.79 -30.18 -11.94
C ILE A 10 -11.96 -28.64 -11.98
N GLY A 11 -12.51 -28.03 -10.93
CA GLY A 11 -12.62 -26.57 -10.84
C GLY A 11 -11.26 -25.86 -10.81
N ALA A 12 -10.30 -26.41 -10.06
CA ALA A 12 -8.94 -25.89 -10.02
C ALA A 12 -8.18 -26.08 -11.35
N ALA A 13 -8.39 -27.20 -12.02
CA ALA A 13 -7.79 -27.47 -13.34
C ALA A 13 -8.37 -26.54 -14.44
N LEU A 14 -9.67 -26.23 -14.38
CA LEU A 14 -10.31 -25.29 -15.30
C LEU A 14 -9.86 -23.84 -15.07
N LEU A 15 -9.63 -23.44 -13.82
CA LEU A 15 -9.05 -22.14 -13.50
C LEU A 15 -7.60 -22.01 -13.98
N LEU A 16 -6.79 -23.05 -13.85
CA LEU A 16 -5.42 -23.07 -14.35
C LEU A 16 -5.37 -23.14 -15.89
N ALA A 17 -6.30 -23.81 -16.54
CA ALA A 17 -6.41 -23.88 -18.00
C ALA A 17 -6.86 -22.54 -18.62
N ALA A 18 -7.66 -21.74 -17.90
CA ALA A 18 -8.03 -20.38 -18.34
C ALA A 18 -6.85 -19.42 -18.39
N TRP A 19 -5.79 -19.67 -17.63
CA TRP A 19 -4.54 -18.88 -17.66
C TRP A 19 -3.60 -19.28 -18.80
N ALA A 20 -3.84 -20.43 -19.44
CA ALA A 20 -2.98 -20.97 -20.51
C ALA A 20 -3.49 -20.67 -21.93
N LEU A 21 -4.60 -19.93 -22.07
CA LEU A 21 -5.06 -19.52 -23.39
C LEU A 21 -4.17 -18.39 -23.92
N PRO A 22 -3.38 -18.59 -24.98
CA PRO A 22 -2.67 -17.50 -25.62
C PRO A 22 -3.70 -16.55 -26.20
N SER A 23 -3.85 -15.36 -25.61
CA SER A 23 -4.73 -14.33 -26.18
C SER A 23 -4.02 -13.69 -27.39
N HIS A 24 -4.27 -14.23 -28.58
CA HIS A 24 -3.75 -13.70 -29.85
C HIS A 24 -4.57 -12.48 -30.35
N ALA A 25 -5.24 -11.78 -29.49
CA ALA A 25 -6.26 -10.81 -29.92
C ALA A 25 -5.85 -9.36 -29.74
N GLN A 26 -4.56 -8.96 -29.85
CA GLN A 26 -4.28 -7.53 -30.00
C GLN A 26 -2.87 -7.30 -30.57
N ILE A 27 -2.77 -6.43 -31.59
CA ILE A 27 -1.52 -6.02 -32.24
C ILE A 27 -0.89 -4.90 -31.38
N GLY A 28 -0.29 -5.27 -30.24
CA GLY A 28 0.58 -4.40 -29.46
C GLY A 28 2.04 -4.60 -29.85
N GLU A 29 2.84 -3.57 -29.78
CA GLU A 29 4.29 -3.68 -29.86
C GLU A 29 4.79 -4.37 -28.58
N GLN A 30 5.26 -5.62 -28.69
CA GLN A 30 5.82 -6.34 -27.56
C GLN A 30 7.12 -5.67 -27.08
N ARG A 31 7.18 -5.42 -25.78
CA ARG A 31 8.34 -4.84 -25.10
C ARG A 31 8.66 -5.69 -23.89
N GLN A 32 9.84 -6.26 -23.84
CA GLN A 32 10.30 -7.05 -22.71
C GLN A 32 11.33 -6.25 -21.89
N ASN A 33 10.93 -5.07 -21.41
CA ASN A 33 11.82 -4.20 -20.66
C ASN A 33 11.64 -4.46 -19.17
N PHE A 34 12.71 -4.90 -18.53
CA PHE A 34 12.79 -5.08 -17.09
C PHE A 34 13.71 -4.02 -16.49
N ALA A 35 13.25 -3.34 -15.45
CA ALA A 35 14.01 -2.33 -14.73
C ALA A 35 13.89 -2.55 -13.23
N VAL A 36 14.96 -2.29 -12.51
CA VAL A 36 15.02 -2.32 -11.05
C VAL A 36 15.51 -1.00 -10.52
N GLY A 37 15.21 -0.69 -9.26
CA GLY A 37 15.67 0.55 -8.67
C GLY A 37 15.24 0.73 -7.24
N PHE A 38 15.35 1.97 -6.77
CA PHE A 38 15.03 2.37 -5.41
C PHE A 38 13.88 3.36 -5.40
N ASN A 39 13.13 3.33 -4.34
CA ASN A 39 12.09 4.32 -4.08
C ASN A 39 12.20 4.88 -2.66
N GLY A 40 11.66 6.07 -2.47
CA GLY A 40 11.57 6.71 -1.15
C GLY A 40 10.57 7.84 -1.16
N GLY A 41 10.01 8.12 0.01
CA GLY A 41 9.01 9.17 0.12
C GLY A 41 8.48 9.36 1.53
N ILE A 42 7.38 10.08 1.60
CA ILE A 42 6.67 10.38 2.84
C ILE A 42 5.25 9.83 2.80
N ASN A 43 4.77 9.42 3.97
CA ASN A 43 3.40 8.98 4.20
C ASN A 43 2.66 10.03 5.02
N ILE A 44 1.43 10.32 4.65
CA ILE A 44 0.47 11.06 5.46
C ILE A 44 -0.59 10.05 5.88
N ASN A 45 -0.54 9.66 7.15
CA ASN A 45 -1.31 8.55 7.68
C ASN A 45 -2.53 9.02 8.45
N SER A 46 -3.60 8.25 8.32
CA SER A 46 -4.80 8.32 9.15
C SER A 46 -5.29 6.90 9.43
N VAL A 47 -6.11 6.74 10.44
CA VAL A 47 -6.74 5.46 10.79
C VAL A 47 -8.24 5.63 10.86
N SER A 48 -8.98 4.77 10.17
CA SER A 48 -10.44 4.70 10.32
C SER A 48 -10.78 3.87 11.54
N PHE A 49 -11.18 4.53 12.62
CA PHE A 49 -11.69 3.87 13.83
C PHE A 49 -13.21 3.87 13.90
N SER A 50 -13.77 2.78 14.44
CA SER A 50 -15.16 2.73 14.89
C SER A 50 -15.21 2.01 16.25
N PRO A 51 -15.59 2.68 17.35
CA PRO A 51 -15.99 4.09 17.44
C PRO A 51 -14.88 5.06 17.04
N THR A 52 -15.26 6.26 16.59
CA THR A 52 -14.34 7.26 16.06
C THR A 52 -13.39 7.78 17.14
N VAL A 53 -12.10 7.78 16.82
CA VAL A 53 -11.04 8.42 17.61
C VAL A 53 -10.64 9.73 16.94
N ARG A 54 -10.65 10.83 17.70
CA ARG A 54 -10.20 12.13 17.20
C ARG A 54 -8.70 12.09 16.96
N GLN A 55 -8.28 12.37 15.74
CA GLN A 55 -6.89 12.26 15.35
C GLN A 55 -6.46 13.31 14.34
N LYS A 56 -5.17 13.64 14.36
CA LYS A 56 -4.47 14.37 13.31
C LYS A 56 -3.70 13.37 12.44
N SER A 57 -3.50 13.75 11.17
CA SER A 57 -2.65 12.98 10.27
C SER A 57 -1.22 12.90 10.81
N LEU A 58 -0.63 11.71 10.77
CA LEU A 58 0.73 11.48 11.18
C LEU A 58 1.65 11.33 9.96
N MET A 59 2.71 12.12 9.91
CA MET A 59 3.74 11.95 8.89
C MET A 59 4.65 10.76 9.24
N GLY A 60 4.87 9.92 8.24
CA GLY A 60 5.81 8.78 8.28
C GLY A 60 6.73 8.81 7.07
N ILE A 61 7.66 7.89 7.03
CA ILE A 61 8.55 7.66 5.90
C ILE A 61 8.27 6.33 5.24
N ASN A 62 8.56 6.23 3.95
CA ASN A 62 8.60 4.97 3.23
C ASN A 62 9.82 4.93 2.32
N GLY A 63 10.26 3.72 1.99
CA GLY A 63 11.35 3.52 1.06
C GLY A 63 11.68 2.06 0.88
N GLY A 64 12.24 1.72 -0.27
CA GLY A 64 12.55 0.35 -0.58
C GLY A 64 13.04 0.13 -2.00
N LEU A 65 12.81 -1.08 -2.48
CA LEU A 65 13.22 -1.55 -3.81
C LEU A 65 12.00 -1.61 -4.73
N THR A 66 12.22 -1.35 -6.00
CA THR A 66 11.21 -1.41 -7.05
C THR A 66 11.71 -2.27 -8.19
N ALA A 67 10.86 -3.15 -8.69
CA ALA A 67 11.08 -3.88 -9.94
C ALA A 67 9.87 -3.65 -10.85
N ARG A 68 10.13 -3.32 -12.11
CA ARG A 68 9.10 -3.04 -13.12
C ARG A 68 9.36 -3.83 -14.39
N TYR A 69 8.29 -4.37 -14.94
CA TYR A 69 8.29 -5.05 -16.23
C TYR A 69 7.29 -4.38 -17.16
N ILE A 70 7.74 -3.92 -18.30
CA ILE A 70 6.90 -3.40 -19.39
C ILE A 70 6.68 -4.52 -20.39
N SER A 71 5.41 -4.90 -20.58
CA SER A 71 5.04 -6.00 -21.48
C SER A 71 4.77 -5.53 -22.90
N GLU A 72 4.00 -4.46 -23.06
CA GLU A 72 3.45 -4.08 -24.36
C GLU A 72 3.22 -2.58 -24.45
N LYS A 73 3.20 -2.09 -25.70
CA LYS A 73 2.77 -0.74 -26.03
C LYS A 73 1.63 -0.76 -27.05
N TYR A 74 0.53 -0.11 -26.72
CA TYR A 74 -0.62 0.10 -27.60
C TYR A 74 -0.72 1.57 -27.94
N PHE A 75 -0.39 1.96 -29.19
CA PHE A 75 -0.36 3.36 -29.61
C PHE A 75 0.52 4.22 -28.68
N SER A 76 -0.09 5.05 -27.84
CA SER A 76 0.59 5.89 -26.85
C SER A 76 0.55 5.32 -25.42
N MET A 77 -0.15 4.20 -25.20
CA MET A 77 -0.27 3.56 -23.88
C MET A 77 0.75 2.45 -23.72
N ILE A 78 1.52 2.54 -22.67
CA ILE A 78 2.53 1.54 -22.26
C ILE A 78 1.97 0.77 -21.09
N CYS A 79 1.92 -0.56 -21.20
CA CYS A 79 1.37 -1.45 -20.20
C CYS A 79 2.48 -2.26 -19.54
N GLY A 80 2.41 -2.38 -18.25
CA GLY A 80 3.38 -3.15 -17.47
C GLY A 80 2.87 -3.50 -16.07
N ALA A 81 3.75 -4.12 -15.32
CA ALA A 81 3.54 -4.43 -13.90
C ALA A 81 4.73 -3.93 -13.08
N GLN A 82 4.46 -3.47 -11.88
CA GLN A 82 5.47 -3.03 -10.93
C GLN A 82 5.24 -3.73 -9.58
N VAL A 83 6.32 -4.21 -8.99
CA VAL A 83 6.33 -4.75 -7.64
C VAL A 83 7.34 -3.97 -6.82
N GLU A 84 6.99 -3.73 -5.57
CA GLU A 84 7.88 -3.04 -4.64
C GLU A 84 8.04 -3.85 -3.36
N LEU A 85 9.17 -3.66 -2.69
CA LEU A 85 9.41 -4.14 -1.33
C LEU A 85 9.81 -2.92 -0.50
N ASN A 86 8.91 -2.44 0.33
CA ASN A 86 9.05 -1.19 1.05
C ASN A 86 9.04 -1.38 2.56
N PHE A 87 9.88 -0.64 3.24
CA PHE A 87 9.67 -0.27 4.64
C PHE A 87 8.72 0.92 4.67
N SER A 88 7.70 0.89 5.53
CA SER A 88 6.67 1.94 5.59
C SER A 88 6.26 2.21 7.03
N GLN A 89 6.16 3.49 7.38
CA GLN A 89 5.66 3.92 8.69
C GLN A 89 4.23 4.41 8.57
N HIS A 90 3.33 3.76 9.31
CA HIS A 90 1.94 4.15 9.51
C HIS A 90 1.71 4.68 10.92
N GLY A 91 0.47 5.08 11.20
CA GLY A 91 0.06 5.44 12.54
C GLY A 91 -0.88 6.63 12.59
N TRP A 92 -1.06 7.14 13.81
CA TRP A 92 -1.88 8.32 14.07
C TRP A 92 -1.33 9.13 15.23
N SER A 93 -1.79 10.38 15.32
CA SER A 93 -1.60 11.27 16.47
C SER A 93 -2.98 11.67 16.99
N GLU A 94 -3.22 11.52 18.27
CA GLU A 94 -4.49 11.94 18.88
C GLU A 94 -4.47 13.41 19.20
N PHE A 95 -5.66 14.00 19.13
CA PHE A 95 -5.91 15.40 19.43
C PHE A 95 -7.21 15.51 20.23
N ASP A 96 -7.11 16.11 21.41
CA ASP A 96 -8.26 16.45 22.24
C ASP A 96 -8.42 17.97 22.27
N GLU A 97 -9.60 18.48 21.92
CA GLU A 97 -9.90 19.93 21.93
C GLU A 97 -10.11 20.45 23.35
N ASP A 98 -10.63 19.59 24.23
CA ASP A 98 -10.91 19.94 25.63
C ASP A 98 -9.63 19.90 26.48
N HIS A 99 -8.66 19.06 26.06
CA HIS A 99 -7.37 18.85 26.72
C HIS A 99 -6.21 18.91 25.71
N PRO A 100 -5.90 20.10 25.17
CA PRO A 100 -4.87 20.26 24.14
C PRO A 100 -3.45 19.95 24.64
N GLU A 101 -3.27 19.85 25.96
CA GLU A 101 -2.03 19.42 26.59
C GLU A 101 -1.77 17.92 26.46
N LEU A 102 -2.79 17.10 26.15
CA LEU A 102 -2.66 15.64 26.00
C LEU A 102 -2.17 15.31 24.60
N GLU A 103 -1.02 14.67 24.52
CA GLU A 103 -0.45 14.24 23.27
C GLU A 103 -0.21 12.72 23.30
N TYR A 104 -0.75 12.03 22.31
CA TYR A 104 -0.48 10.61 22.06
C TYR A 104 -0.15 10.38 20.60
N ILE A 105 0.98 9.73 20.36
CA ILE A 105 1.45 9.40 19.02
C ILE A 105 1.75 7.89 18.98
N ARG A 106 1.18 7.20 18.01
CA ARG A 106 1.53 5.82 17.72
C ARG A 106 2.05 5.68 16.31
N LYS A 107 3.30 5.23 16.19
CA LYS A 107 3.95 4.87 14.92
C LYS A 107 4.04 3.37 14.80
N MET A 108 3.64 2.83 13.67
CA MET A 108 3.69 1.40 13.35
C MET A 108 4.53 1.20 12.10
N ASN A 109 5.47 0.26 12.17
CA ASN A 109 6.38 -0.06 11.08
C ASN A 109 5.94 -1.34 10.39
N TYR A 110 5.89 -1.29 9.07
CA TYR A 110 5.49 -2.39 8.20
C TYR A 110 6.55 -2.66 7.12
N VAL A 111 6.63 -3.90 6.67
CA VAL A 111 7.15 -4.27 5.35
C VAL A 111 5.96 -4.44 4.43
N GLU A 112 5.95 -3.75 3.31
CA GLU A 112 4.84 -3.72 2.35
C GLU A 112 5.28 -4.21 0.97
N ILE A 113 4.39 -4.92 0.31
CA ILE A 113 4.58 -5.43 -1.05
C ILE A 113 3.37 -5.03 -1.89
N PRO A 114 3.38 -3.83 -2.50
CA PRO A 114 2.40 -3.47 -3.51
C PRO A 114 2.70 -4.20 -4.83
N LEU A 115 1.63 -4.73 -5.45
CA LEU A 115 1.63 -5.34 -6.78
C LEU A 115 0.79 -4.46 -7.69
N LEU A 116 1.42 -3.72 -8.59
CA LEU A 116 0.80 -2.64 -9.33
C LEU A 116 0.71 -2.94 -10.82
N ALA A 117 -0.44 -2.73 -11.42
CA ALA A 117 -0.53 -2.48 -12.85
C ALA A 117 0.07 -1.10 -13.13
N HIS A 118 0.93 -1.00 -14.12
CA HIS A 118 1.55 0.22 -14.61
C HIS A 118 1.01 0.57 -15.99
N LEU A 119 0.33 1.70 -16.08
CA LEU A 119 -0.17 2.24 -17.34
C LEU A 119 0.43 3.62 -17.55
N ALA A 120 1.28 3.76 -18.57
CA ALA A 120 1.90 5.03 -18.88
C ALA A 120 1.48 5.55 -20.26
N PHE A 121 1.39 6.85 -20.39
CA PHE A 121 0.95 7.55 -21.59
C PHE A 121 2.00 8.58 -21.99
N GLY A 122 2.44 8.51 -23.23
CA GLY A 122 3.42 9.45 -23.74
C GLY A 122 4.39 8.84 -24.74
N ARG A 123 5.48 9.56 -24.99
CA ARG A 123 6.54 9.13 -25.89
C ARG A 123 7.53 8.22 -25.17
N ASP A 124 8.27 7.40 -25.92
CA ASP A 124 9.27 6.46 -25.36
C ASP A 124 10.43 7.15 -24.63
N ARG A 125 10.68 8.42 -24.92
CA ARG A 125 11.67 9.26 -24.27
C ARG A 125 11.05 10.58 -23.84
N GLY A 126 11.54 11.13 -22.73
CA GLY A 126 11.02 12.35 -22.13
C GLY A 126 9.98 12.10 -21.06
N VAL A 127 9.03 13.00 -20.92
CA VAL A 127 8.03 12.93 -19.86
C VAL A 127 6.84 12.07 -20.28
N GLN A 128 6.44 11.15 -19.39
CA GLN A 128 5.25 10.34 -19.50
C GLN A 128 4.37 10.57 -18.26
N PHE A 129 3.06 10.58 -18.44
CA PHE A 129 2.09 10.46 -17.36
C PHE A 129 1.81 8.98 -17.12
N PHE A 130 1.74 8.57 -15.87
CA PHE A 130 1.39 7.18 -15.56
C PHE A 130 0.35 7.09 -14.44
N VAL A 131 -0.31 5.94 -14.41
CA VAL A 131 -1.24 5.52 -13.36
C VAL A 131 -0.81 4.15 -12.85
N HIS A 132 -0.85 4.01 -11.53
CA HIS A 132 -0.67 2.75 -10.83
C HIS A 132 -1.95 2.36 -10.11
N ALA A 133 -2.27 1.07 -10.11
CA ALA A 133 -3.35 0.52 -9.30
C ALA A 133 -3.09 -0.97 -9.03
N GLY A 134 -3.45 -1.43 -7.85
CA GLY A 134 -3.33 -2.85 -7.52
C GLY A 134 -3.50 -3.19 -6.04
N PRO A 135 -3.42 -4.46 -5.70
CA PRO A 135 -3.41 -4.91 -4.33
C PRO A 135 -2.07 -4.61 -3.65
N GLN A 136 -2.14 -4.39 -2.34
CA GLN A 136 -0.98 -4.23 -1.48
C GLN A 136 -1.14 -5.12 -0.26
N ILE A 137 -0.09 -5.81 0.11
CA ILE A 137 0.00 -6.56 1.36
C ILE A 137 1.08 -5.97 2.25
N GLY A 138 0.89 -6.08 3.56
CA GLY A 138 1.80 -5.55 4.56
C GLY A 138 1.98 -6.50 5.73
N PHE A 139 3.17 -6.47 6.32
CA PHE A 139 3.50 -7.23 7.51
C PHE A 139 3.98 -6.28 8.59
N PHE A 140 3.27 -6.28 9.73
CA PHE A 140 3.65 -5.50 10.90
C PHE A 140 4.97 -6.00 11.50
N ILE A 141 5.88 -5.07 11.77
CA ILE A 141 7.18 -5.35 12.38
C ILE A 141 7.20 -4.91 13.84
N SER A 142 6.90 -3.64 14.09
CA SER A 142 6.99 -3.03 15.42
C SER A 142 6.13 -1.78 15.52
N ASP A 143 5.84 -1.38 16.75
CA ASP A 143 5.23 -0.08 17.01
C ASP A 143 6.00 0.69 18.09
N THR A 144 5.84 2.00 18.06
CA THR A 144 6.34 2.93 19.06
C THR A 144 5.19 3.81 19.52
N ARG A 145 4.99 3.88 20.83
CA ARG A 145 3.95 4.67 21.47
C ARG A 145 4.62 5.78 22.28
N LYS A 146 4.17 7.01 22.07
CA LYS A 146 4.64 8.17 22.82
C LYS A 146 3.45 8.83 23.50
N LYS A 147 3.52 8.91 24.80
CA LYS A 147 2.59 9.69 25.66
C LYS A 147 3.43 10.79 26.29
N ASN A 148 2.90 12.01 26.38
CA ASN A 148 3.54 13.06 27.12
C ASN A 148 3.21 12.96 28.63
N ASP A 149 3.93 13.71 29.48
CA ASP A 149 3.80 13.63 30.94
C ASP A 149 2.43 14.10 31.46
N ALA A 150 1.68 14.86 30.66
CA ALA A 150 0.35 15.32 31.02
C ALA A 150 -0.61 14.12 31.28
N TRP A 151 -0.42 13.00 30.60
CA TRP A 151 -1.21 11.77 30.81
C TRP A 151 -1.07 11.18 32.22
N ASN A 152 -0.02 11.49 32.98
CA ASN A 152 0.17 10.99 34.33
C ASN A 152 -0.87 11.52 35.34
N ASN A 153 -1.53 12.63 34.98
CA ASN A 153 -2.59 13.25 35.81
C ASN A 153 -3.98 12.68 35.54
N TYR A 154 -4.12 11.79 34.55
CA TYR A 154 -5.39 11.20 34.15
C TYR A 154 -5.48 9.75 34.60
N THR A 155 -6.59 9.42 35.28
CA THR A 155 -6.86 8.07 35.81
C THR A 155 -7.44 7.10 34.78
N SER A 156 -7.94 7.62 33.66
CA SER A 156 -8.56 6.82 32.60
C SER A 156 -7.72 6.91 31.32
N THR A 157 -7.23 5.78 30.87
CA THR A 157 -6.49 5.67 29.61
C THR A 157 -7.43 5.14 28.52
N PRO A 158 -7.50 5.80 27.33
CA PRO A 158 -8.26 5.28 26.20
C PRO A 158 -7.82 3.87 25.77
N GLU A 159 -8.79 3.04 25.38
CA GLU A 159 -8.56 1.63 25.02
C GLU A 159 -7.47 1.42 23.96
N GLN A 160 -7.37 2.34 22.98
CA GLN A 160 -6.40 2.24 21.89
C GLN A 160 -4.95 2.45 22.32
N HIS A 161 -4.69 3.09 23.49
CA HIS A 161 -3.34 3.41 23.93
C HIS A 161 -2.54 2.15 24.32
N ASP A 162 -3.19 1.24 25.03
CA ASP A 162 -2.51 0.07 25.59
C ASP A 162 -2.79 -1.20 24.78
N LYS A 163 -3.72 -1.12 23.79
CA LYS A 163 -4.06 -2.26 22.94
C LYS A 163 -2.94 -2.59 21.97
N ASN A 164 -2.49 -3.85 21.97
CA ASN A 164 -1.48 -4.34 21.02
C ASN A 164 -2.08 -4.57 19.64
N VAL A 165 -1.24 -4.49 18.60
CA VAL A 165 -1.61 -4.91 17.25
C VAL A 165 -1.84 -6.42 17.26
N GLU A 166 -3.08 -6.83 16.99
CA GLU A 166 -3.49 -8.23 17.05
C GLU A 166 -3.36 -8.91 15.70
N ASN A 167 -3.69 -8.19 14.60
CA ASN A 167 -3.53 -8.67 13.25
C ASN A 167 -2.26 -8.07 12.66
N LYS A 168 -1.24 -8.90 12.50
CA LYS A 168 0.06 -8.48 11.95
C LYS A 168 0.10 -8.46 10.43
N PHE A 169 -0.89 -9.04 9.78
CA PHE A 169 -1.03 -9.06 8.33
C PHE A 169 -2.04 -8.00 7.91
N ASP A 170 -1.58 -7.09 7.08
CA ASP A 170 -2.38 -6.02 6.49
C ASP A 170 -2.55 -6.26 4.99
N TYR A 171 -3.70 -5.94 4.46
CA TYR A 171 -3.98 -6.01 3.03
C TYR A 171 -4.99 -4.94 2.63
N GLY A 172 -4.85 -4.49 1.40
CA GLY A 172 -5.73 -3.46 0.85
C GLY A 172 -5.50 -3.22 -0.62
N ILE A 173 -6.00 -2.11 -1.07
CA ILE A 173 -5.84 -1.63 -2.44
C ILE A 173 -5.09 -0.31 -2.44
N THR A 174 -4.24 -0.14 -3.43
CA THR A 174 -3.51 1.10 -3.62
C THR A 174 -3.66 1.58 -5.05
N GLY A 175 -3.72 2.90 -5.23
CA GLY A 175 -3.81 3.51 -6.54
C GLY A 175 -3.23 4.92 -6.51
N GLY A 176 -2.65 5.33 -7.63
CA GLY A 176 -2.01 6.62 -7.74
C GLY A 176 -1.69 7.01 -9.17
N ALA A 177 -1.11 8.19 -9.30
CA ALA A 177 -0.69 8.72 -10.59
C ALA A 177 0.57 9.55 -10.42
N GLY A 178 1.32 9.70 -11.50
CA GLY A 178 2.57 10.44 -11.47
C GLY A 178 3.12 10.79 -12.85
N LEU A 179 4.30 11.34 -12.79
CA LEU A 179 5.10 11.68 -13.98
C LEU A 179 6.39 10.87 -13.95
N GLU A 180 6.74 10.31 -15.09
CA GLU A 180 8.00 9.62 -15.33
C GLU A 180 8.84 10.39 -16.34
N LEU A 181 10.07 10.69 -15.97
CA LEU A 181 11.07 11.25 -16.85
C LEU A 181 12.03 10.14 -17.28
N ARG A 182 11.94 9.72 -18.54
CA ARG A 182 12.81 8.70 -19.14
C ARG A 182 14.04 9.32 -19.77
N THR A 183 15.21 8.97 -19.24
CA THR A 183 16.50 9.47 -19.68
C THR A 183 17.43 8.32 -20.07
N LYS A 184 18.58 8.62 -20.67
CA LYS A 184 19.61 7.62 -20.95
C LYS A 184 20.32 7.10 -19.69
N ALA A 185 20.19 7.83 -18.57
CA ALA A 185 20.81 7.47 -17.29
C ALA A 185 19.86 6.69 -16.37
N GLY A 186 18.63 6.43 -16.81
CA GLY A 186 17.58 5.76 -16.04
C GLY A 186 16.29 6.56 -16.01
N ASN A 187 15.29 6.05 -15.31
CA ASN A 187 13.95 6.61 -15.25
C ASN A 187 13.66 7.17 -13.87
N PHE A 188 13.21 8.42 -13.80
CA PHE A 188 12.82 9.12 -12.59
C PHE A 188 11.31 9.25 -12.55
N LEU A 189 10.69 8.73 -11.50
CA LEU A 189 9.24 8.80 -11.29
C LEU A 189 8.95 9.66 -10.05
N VAL A 190 7.94 10.53 -10.19
CA VAL A 190 7.35 11.27 -9.05
C VAL A 190 5.88 10.89 -9.01
N GLU A 191 5.40 10.41 -7.87
CA GLU A 191 4.08 9.79 -7.74
C GLU A 191 3.37 10.25 -6.47
N GLY A 192 2.05 10.49 -6.61
CA GLY A 192 1.10 10.56 -5.50
C GLY A 192 0.22 9.31 -5.50
N ARG A 193 0.13 8.62 -4.36
CA ARG A 193 -0.59 7.35 -4.22
C ARG A 193 -1.48 7.38 -2.98
N TYR A 194 -2.59 6.71 -3.03
CA TYR A 194 -3.46 6.46 -1.89
C TYR A 194 -3.57 4.96 -1.62
N TYR A 195 -3.31 4.57 -0.38
CA TYR A 195 -3.53 3.22 0.13
C TYR A 195 -4.76 3.19 1.03
N TYR A 196 -5.64 2.24 0.78
CA TYR A 196 -6.83 1.95 1.56
C TYR A 196 -6.79 0.51 2.09
N ALA A 197 -6.59 0.36 3.40
CA ALA A 197 -6.59 -0.94 4.03
C ALA A 197 -8.00 -1.52 4.09
N LEU A 198 -8.11 -2.79 3.72
CA LEU A 198 -9.32 -3.61 3.85
C LEU A 198 -9.31 -4.44 5.13
N SER A 199 -8.12 -4.62 5.72
CA SER A 199 -7.91 -5.29 7.00
C SER A 199 -7.99 -4.32 8.16
N ASP A 200 -8.23 -4.86 9.35
CA ASP A 200 -8.18 -4.16 10.62
C ASP A 200 -6.97 -4.68 11.44
N PHE A 201 -6.17 -3.79 12.00
CA PHE A 201 -5.01 -4.19 12.81
C PHE A 201 -5.39 -4.57 14.26
N TYR A 202 -6.57 -4.17 14.75
CA TYR A 202 -7.21 -4.74 15.92
C TYR A 202 -8.22 -5.81 15.51
N LYS A 203 -8.54 -6.75 16.39
CA LYS A 203 -9.70 -7.62 16.19
C LYS A 203 -10.98 -6.81 16.18
N SER A 204 -11.88 -7.14 15.26
CA SER A 204 -13.14 -6.43 15.02
C SER A 204 -14.35 -7.36 15.15
N THR A 205 -14.32 -8.29 16.13
CA THR A 205 -15.45 -9.16 16.43
C THR A 205 -16.52 -8.40 17.26
N LYS A 206 -17.74 -8.93 17.33
CA LYS A 206 -18.85 -8.30 18.08
C LYS A 206 -18.56 -8.04 19.57
N LYS A 207 -17.52 -8.66 20.13
CA LYS A 207 -17.10 -8.52 21.54
C LYS A 207 -15.97 -7.51 21.72
N ASP A 208 -15.33 -7.08 20.63
CA ASP A 208 -14.21 -6.16 20.68
C ASP A 208 -14.69 -4.72 20.73
N TYR A 209 -13.91 -3.84 21.36
CA TYR A 209 -14.22 -2.42 21.49
C TYR A 209 -14.28 -1.72 20.12
N PHE A 210 -13.33 -2.05 19.23
CA PHE A 210 -13.29 -1.50 17.89
C PHE A 210 -13.90 -2.46 16.87
N SER A 211 -14.90 -1.99 16.15
CA SER A 211 -15.45 -2.70 14.98
C SER A 211 -14.69 -2.39 13.68
N ARG A 212 -13.83 -1.35 13.68
CA ARG A 212 -12.94 -1.00 12.59
C ARG A 212 -11.67 -0.32 13.11
N SER A 213 -10.55 -0.67 12.51
CA SER A 213 -9.23 -0.06 12.76
C SER A 213 -8.33 -0.25 11.52
N ALA A 214 -8.62 0.50 10.46
CA ALA A 214 -7.99 0.33 9.15
C ALA A 214 -7.15 1.53 8.75
N HIS A 215 -5.98 1.29 8.14
CA HIS A 215 -5.10 2.34 7.64
C HIS A 215 -5.66 3.03 6.40
N GLY A 216 -5.51 4.36 6.35
CA GLY A 216 -5.65 5.17 5.15
C GLY A 216 -4.40 6.04 4.99
N THR A 217 -3.67 5.89 3.89
CA THR A 217 -2.37 6.55 3.74
C THR A 217 -2.25 7.22 2.39
N ILE A 218 -1.92 8.51 2.40
CA ILE A 218 -1.46 9.24 1.21
C ILE A 218 0.06 9.13 1.17
N VAL A 219 0.59 8.74 0.04
CA VAL A 219 2.04 8.57 -0.18
C VAL A 219 2.49 9.52 -1.26
N ALA A 220 3.52 10.33 -0.97
CA ALA A 220 4.27 11.07 -1.97
C ALA A 220 5.64 10.42 -2.13
N LYS A 221 5.98 9.97 -3.34
CA LYS A 221 7.12 9.08 -3.59
C LYS A 221 7.92 9.52 -4.80
N ILE A 222 9.23 9.31 -4.70
CA ILE A 222 10.17 9.40 -5.81
C ILE A 222 10.76 8.01 -6.03
N THR A 223 10.84 7.57 -7.29
CA THR A 223 11.45 6.29 -7.67
C THR A 223 12.50 6.54 -8.74
N TYR A 224 13.63 5.88 -8.63
CA TYR A 224 14.67 5.83 -9.65
C TYR A 224 14.83 4.39 -10.11
N LEU A 225 14.69 4.16 -11.41
CA LEU A 225 14.86 2.85 -12.04
C LEU A 225 16.07 2.87 -12.97
N PHE A 226 16.90 1.87 -12.81
CA PHE A 226 18.00 1.57 -13.74
C PHE A 226 17.41 0.88 -14.97
N ASP A 227 17.81 1.30 -16.18
CA ASP A 227 17.51 0.63 -17.46
C ASP A 227 18.56 -0.40 -17.80
#